data_b83b0f26dbd0ae019ce4e5786fa42c15
#
_entry.id   b83b0f26dbd0ae019ce4e5786fa42c15
#
_cell.length_a   1.000
_cell.length_b   1.000
_cell.length_c   1.000
_cell.angle_alpha   90.00
_cell.angle_beta   90.00
_cell.angle_gamma   90.00
#
_symmetry.space_group_name_H-M   'P 1'
#
loop_
_entity.id
_entity.type
_entity.pdbx_description
1 polymer ?
#
loop_
_entity_poly.entity_id
_entity_poly.type
_entity_poly.pdbx_seq_one_letter_code
_entity_poly.pdbx_strand_id
1 'polypeptide(L)'
;MSDLNESFSPLVILKDVALNHQEHQVLSGVNLQIDRGEFLYLIGKTGSGKSSLLRALYGDLNLSSGSGEVCNTDLSRLNRRNVHKLRRKLGIVFQDFGLLTDRSVSDNLKFALKATGWRLKQEIKNRIDEVLEIVGLPHKGYKFPHELSGGEQQRVAIARALLNTPDFFLADEPTGNLDPETTREILTLLHKLTTSGCSVLMATHDHASVKEFPGKILKCEDGKIRQVETTYESV
;
A
#
# COMPACT_ATOMS: atom_id res chain seq x y z
N MET A 1 27.35 12.71 -8.98
CA MET A 1 26.54 13.93 -8.71
C MET A 1 25.03 13.73 -8.98
N SER A 2 24.58 12.50 -9.27
CA SER A 2 23.17 12.14 -9.53
C SER A 2 22.39 11.69 -8.27
N ASP A 3 23.06 11.25 -7.22
CA ASP A 3 22.40 10.56 -6.10
C ASP A 3 21.85 11.51 -5.00
N LEU A 4 22.22 12.79 -5.02
CA LEU A 4 21.75 13.78 -4.03
C LEU A 4 20.39 14.42 -4.40
N ASN A 5 19.95 14.30 -5.65
CA ASN A 5 18.66 14.88 -6.10
C ASN A 5 17.46 13.94 -5.96
N GLU A 6 17.67 12.64 -5.77
CA GLU A 6 16.56 11.69 -5.60
C GLU A 6 15.87 11.78 -4.23
N SER A 7 16.57 12.27 -3.20
CA SER A 7 16.01 12.39 -1.85
C SER A 7 15.02 13.54 -1.66
N PHE A 8 14.93 14.47 -2.61
CA PHE A 8 14.05 15.65 -2.56
C PHE A 8 12.86 15.60 -3.51
N SER A 9 12.77 14.59 -4.39
CA SER A 9 11.61 14.49 -5.30
C SER A 9 10.43 13.83 -4.59
N PRO A 10 9.19 14.39 -4.76
CA PRO A 10 7.99 13.76 -4.26
C PRO A 10 7.84 12.34 -4.80
N LEU A 11 7.28 11.45 -3.96
CA LEU A 11 7.04 10.06 -4.32
C LEU A 11 5.82 9.89 -5.23
N VAL A 12 4.81 10.74 -5.02
CA VAL A 12 3.59 10.79 -5.82
C VAL A 12 3.29 12.24 -6.18
N ILE A 13 2.97 12.47 -7.43
CA ILE A 13 2.45 13.75 -7.93
C ILE A 13 1.25 13.46 -8.81
N LEU A 14 0.08 13.97 -8.44
CA LEU A 14 -1.12 13.99 -9.28
C LEU A 14 -1.52 15.42 -9.54
N LYS A 15 -1.82 15.76 -10.82
CA LYS A 15 -2.24 17.11 -11.22
C LYS A 15 -3.53 17.01 -12.04
N ASP A 16 -4.59 17.59 -11.49
CA ASP A 16 -5.92 17.67 -12.08
C ASP A 16 -6.45 16.31 -12.58
N VAL A 17 -6.21 15.26 -11.81
CA VAL A 17 -6.54 13.90 -12.20
C VAL A 17 -8.03 13.63 -12.04
N ALA A 18 -8.64 13.03 -13.08
CA ALA A 18 -9.95 12.41 -13.01
C ALA A 18 -9.84 10.89 -13.15
N LEU A 19 -10.70 10.18 -12.42
CA LEU A 19 -10.84 8.72 -12.46
C LEU A 19 -12.28 8.34 -12.75
N ASN A 20 -12.47 7.46 -13.72
CA ASN A 20 -13.77 6.91 -14.07
C ASN A 20 -13.80 5.41 -13.76
N HIS A 21 -14.95 4.93 -13.31
CA HIS A 21 -15.25 3.51 -13.28
C HIS A 21 -16.34 3.27 -14.32
N GLN A 22 -15.98 2.60 -15.42
CA GLN A 22 -16.81 2.54 -16.64
C GLN A 22 -17.15 3.96 -17.15
N GLU A 23 -18.44 4.31 -17.26
CA GLU A 23 -18.89 5.64 -17.70
C GLU A 23 -19.10 6.64 -16.55
N HIS A 24 -18.98 6.19 -15.28
CA HIS A 24 -19.21 7.05 -14.12
C HIS A 24 -17.90 7.66 -13.61
N GLN A 25 -17.88 8.99 -13.51
CA GLN A 25 -16.77 9.71 -12.88
C GLN A 25 -16.81 9.48 -11.35
N VAL A 26 -15.73 8.90 -10.83
CA VAL A 26 -15.58 8.59 -9.40
C VAL A 26 -14.83 9.71 -8.68
N LEU A 27 -13.76 10.20 -9.29
CA LEU A 27 -12.95 11.30 -8.77
C LEU A 27 -12.66 12.31 -9.87
N SER A 28 -12.56 13.59 -9.51
CA SER A 28 -12.25 14.67 -10.46
C SER A 28 -11.40 15.77 -9.84
N GLY A 29 -10.50 16.35 -10.63
CA GLY A 29 -9.64 17.46 -10.23
C GLY A 29 -8.76 17.11 -9.03
N VAL A 30 -8.28 15.86 -8.95
CA VAL A 30 -7.41 15.42 -7.85
C VAL A 30 -6.03 16.01 -8.02
N ASN A 31 -5.62 16.81 -7.03
CA ASN A 31 -4.28 17.33 -6.90
C ASN A 31 -3.70 16.75 -5.60
N LEU A 32 -2.62 15.97 -5.70
CA LEU A 32 -2.03 15.26 -4.58
C LEU A 32 -0.52 15.21 -4.73
N GLN A 33 0.17 15.53 -3.67
CA GLN A 33 1.60 15.29 -3.52
C GLN A 33 1.85 14.45 -2.26
N ILE A 34 2.67 13.43 -2.38
CA ILE A 34 3.17 12.61 -1.26
C ILE A 34 4.68 12.64 -1.30
N ASP A 35 5.29 13.04 -0.21
CA ASP A 35 6.73 13.05 -0.05
C ASP A 35 7.22 11.73 0.56
N ARG A 36 8.53 11.49 0.56
CA ARG A 36 9.11 10.25 1.08
C ARG A 36 9.01 10.20 2.62
N GLY A 37 8.79 9.01 3.17
CA GLY A 37 8.72 8.76 4.61
C GLY A 37 7.44 9.26 5.30
N GLU A 38 6.40 9.61 4.52
CA GLU A 38 5.13 10.07 5.07
C GLU A 38 4.17 8.91 5.36
N PHE A 39 3.40 9.04 6.45
CA PHE A 39 2.23 8.22 6.71
C PHE A 39 0.95 9.03 6.44
N LEU A 40 0.12 8.53 5.51
CA LEU A 40 -1.13 9.19 5.13
C LEU A 40 -2.32 8.23 5.29
N TYR A 41 -3.39 8.76 5.85
CA TYR A 41 -4.69 8.12 5.86
C TYR A 41 -5.56 8.67 4.73
N LEU A 42 -6.21 7.79 4.00
CA LEU A 42 -7.24 8.13 3.02
C LEU A 42 -8.60 7.75 3.63
N ILE A 43 -9.31 8.72 4.18
CA ILE A 43 -10.59 8.49 4.84
C ILE A 43 -11.78 8.90 3.95
N GLY A 44 -12.94 8.30 4.20
CA GLY A 44 -14.18 8.62 3.48
C GLY A 44 -15.15 7.45 3.49
N LYS A 45 -16.41 7.72 3.17
CA LYS A 45 -17.48 6.71 3.14
C LYS A 45 -17.15 5.59 2.13
N THR A 46 -17.76 4.42 2.33
CA THR A 46 -17.72 3.35 1.33
C THR A 46 -18.25 3.88 -0.02
N GLY A 47 -17.56 3.57 -1.12
CA GLY A 47 -17.92 4.08 -2.45
C GLY A 47 -17.46 5.50 -2.76
N SER A 48 -16.77 6.22 -1.86
CA SER A 48 -16.30 7.59 -2.11
C SER A 48 -15.16 7.70 -3.14
N GLY A 49 -14.52 6.58 -3.52
CA GLY A 49 -13.43 6.56 -4.50
C GLY A 49 -12.05 6.22 -3.93
N LYS A 50 -11.92 5.86 -2.64
CA LYS A 50 -10.64 5.50 -2.00
C LYS A 50 -9.91 4.39 -2.76
N SER A 51 -10.57 3.25 -2.96
CA SER A 51 -9.99 2.12 -3.69
C SER A 51 -9.70 2.46 -5.16
N SER A 52 -10.49 3.36 -5.78
CA SER A 52 -10.22 3.83 -7.15
C SER A 52 -8.93 4.65 -7.21
N LEU A 53 -8.67 5.52 -6.22
CA LEU A 53 -7.39 6.21 -6.12
C LEU A 53 -6.24 5.22 -5.96
N LEU A 54 -6.34 4.30 -5.00
CA LEU A 54 -5.29 3.28 -4.79
C LEU A 54 -5.03 2.51 -6.09
N ARG A 55 -6.08 2.06 -6.80
CA ARG A 55 -5.97 1.35 -8.08
C ARG A 55 -5.27 2.17 -9.16
N ALA A 56 -5.51 3.48 -9.23
CA ALA A 56 -4.80 4.36 -10.15
C ALA A 56 -3.30 4.45 -9.79
N LEU A 57 -2.97 4.58 -8.50
CA LEU A 57 -1.58 4.70 -8.03
C LEU A 57 -0.74 3.45 -8.33
N TYR A 58 -1.34 2.25 -8.34
CA TYR A 58 -0.60 1.03 -8.72
C TYR A 58 -0.86 0.58 -10.18
N GLY A 59 -1.48 1.43 -11.00
CA GLY A 59 -1.65 1.20 -12.42
C GLY A 59 -2.64 0.09 -12.79
N ASP A 60 -3.71 -0.06 -12.01
CA ASP A 60 -4.84 -0.97 -12.31
C ASP A 60 -6.05 -0.20 -12.86
N LEU A 61 -6.11 1.10 -12.61
CA LEU A 61 -7.09 2.01 -13.17
C LEU A 61 -6.36 3.14 -13.91
N ASN A 62 -6.72 3.36 -15.17
CA ASN A 62 -6.13 4.43 -15.97
C ASN A 62 -6.69 5.80 -15.55
N LEU A 63 -5.88 6.84 -15.68
CA LEU A 63 -6.35 8.21 -15.54
C LEU A 63 -7.28 8.54 -16.71
N SER A 64 -8.44 9.16 -16.41
CA SER A 64 -9.38 9.64 -17.43
C SER A 64 -8.96 11.01 -17.96
N SER A 65 -8.34 11.84 -17.11
CA SER A 65 -7.71 13.11 -17.47
C SER A 65 -6.63 13.49 -16.43
N GLY A 66 -5.90 14.56 -16.69
CA GLY A 66 -4.82 15.03 -15.85
C GLY A 66 -3.51 14.28 -16.08
N SER A 67 -2.56 14.45 -15.17
CA SER A 67 -1.26 13.77 -15.21
C SER A 67 -0.91 13.22 -13.83
N GLY A 68 -0.18 12.12 -13.79
CA GLY A 68 0.23 11.49 -12.55
C GLY A 68 1.58 10.78 -12.67
N GLU A 69 2.38 10.92 -11.62
CA GLU A 69 3.65 10.22 -11.47
C GLU A 69 3.71 9.53 -10.11
N VAL A 70 4.15 8.27 -10.08
CA VAL A 70 4.33 7.47 -8.87
C VAL A 70 5.71 6.79 -8.93
N CYS A 71 6.54 6.98 -7.92
CA CYS A 71 7.90 6.43 -7.85
C CYS A 71 8.68 6.66 -9.15
N ASN A 72 8.70 7.90 -9.67
CA ASN A 72 9.33 8.29 -10.92
C ASN A 72 8.80 7.51 -12.14
N THR A 73 7.52 7.18 -12.14
CA THR A 73 6.85 6.46 -13.22
C THR A 73 5.59 7.21 -13.65
N ASP A 74 5.56 7.68 -14.89
CA ASP A 74 4.43 8.37 -15.50
C ASP A 74 3.27 7.38 -15.69
N LEU A 75 2.14 7.64 -15.02
CA LEU A 75 0.96 6.78 -15.06
C LEU A 75 0.30 6.77 -16.45
N SER A 76 0.43 7.84 -17.23
CA SER A 76 -0.15 7.92 -18.58
C SER A 76 0.52 6.98 -19.58
N ARG A 77 1.77 6.58 -19.31
CA ARG A 77 2.56 5.67 -20.14
C ARG A 77 2.48 4.21 -19.71
N LEU A 78 1.68 3.91 -18.68
CA LEU A 78 1.51 2.55 -18.22
C LEU A 78 0.70 1.71 -19.21
N ASN A 79 1.11 0.48 -19.36
CA ASN A 79 0.43 -0.54 -20.14
C ASN A 79 0.73 -1.93 -19.58
N ARG A 80 0.09 -2.97 -20.11
CA ARG A 80 0.28 -4.36 -19.63
C ARG A 80 1.73 -4.86 -19.69
N ARG A 81 2.58 -4.27 -20.54
CA ARG A 81 3.98 -4.69 -20.72
C ARG A 81 4.93 -4.04 -19.71
N ASN A 82 4.58 -2.90 -19.12
CA ASN A 82 5.49 -2.13 -18.26
C ASN A 82 4.97 -1.90 -16.83
N VAL A 83 3.66 -2.07 -16.56
CA VAL A 83 3.07 -1.84 -15.23
C VAL A 83 3.76 -2.64 -14.11
N HIS A 84 4.31 -3.80 -14.43
CA HIS A 84 5.05 -4.61 -13.46
C HIS A 84 6.30 -3.90 -12.92
N LYS A 85 6.89 -2.96 -13.67
CA LYS A 85 8.05 -2.17 -13.22
C LYS A 85 7.65 -1.20 -12.10
N LEU A 86 6.48 -0.57 -12.21
CA LEU A 86 5.90 0.25 -11.14
C LEU A 86 5.58 -0.64 -9.93
N ARG A 87 4.83 -1.71 -10.12
CA ARG A 87 4.35 -2.58 -9.03
C ARG A 87 5.48 -3.21 -8.22
N ARG A 88 6.69 -3.36 -8.76
CA ARG A 88 7.87 -3.81 -8.01
C ARG A 88 8.38 -2.79 -6.99
N LYS A 89 8.10 -1.50 -7.20
CA LYS A 89 8.47 -0.42 -6.28
C LYS A 89 7.40 -0.20 -5.20
N LEU A 90 6.27 -0.89 -5.31
CA LEU A 90 5.11 -0.76 -4.43
C LEU A 90 4.93 -1.99 -3.56
N GLY A 91 4.62 -1.78 -2.29
CA GLY A 91 4.00 -2.79 -1.44
C GLY A 91 2.49 -2.60 -1.47
N ILE A 92 1.73 -3.64 -1.80
CA ILE A 92 0.27 -3.53 -1.90
C ILE A 92 -0.37 -4.57 -1.00
N VAL A 93 -1.26 -4.11 -0.13
CA VAL A 93 -2.09 -4.95 0.74
C VAL A 93 -3.55 -4.63 0.48
N PHE A 94 -4.31 -5.68 0.20
CA PHE A 94 -5.74 -5.61 -0.04
C PHE A 94 -6.53 -5.98 1.22
N GLN A 95 -7.81 -5.65 1.25
CA GLN A 95 -8.72 -5.98 2.33
C GLN A 95 -8.89 -7.51 2.53
N ASP A 96 -8.89 -8.26 1.45
CA ASP A 96 -8.88 -9.72 1.45
C ASP A 96 -7.44 -10.22 1.40
N PHE A 97 -6.77 -10.53 2.37
CA PHE A 97 -5.36 -10.95 2.45
C PHE A 97 -4.73 -11.42 1.11
N GLY A 98 -5.53 -11.95 0.17
CA GLY A 98 -5.14 -12.42 -1.16
C GLY A 98 -4.03 -13.47 -1.12
N LEU A 99 -4.03 -14.34 -0.11
CA LEU A 99 -3.09 -15.44 0.02
C LEU A 99 -3.55 -16.64 -0.80
N LEU A 100 -2.60 -17.34 -1.41
CA LEU A 100 -2.85 -18.61 -2.10
C LEU A 100 -3.08 -19.69 -1.05
N THR A 101 -4.30 -20.21 -0.98
CA THR A 101 -4.74 -21.14 0.07
C THR A 101 -4.19 -22.55 -0.09
N ASP A 102 -3.76 -22.91 -1.29
CA ASP A 102 -3.15 -24.18 -1.66
C ASP A 102 -1.64 -24.27 -1.35
N ARG A 103 -1.07 -23.23 -0.74
CA ARG A 103 0.37 -23.11 -0.52
C ARG A 103 0.67 -22.65 0.90
N SER A 104 1.86 -23.07 1.40
CA SER A 104 2.38 -22.57 2.66
C SER A 104 2.70 -21.08 2.60
N VAL A 105 2.89 -20.45 3.77
CA VAL A 105 3.36 -19.06 3.90
C VAL A 105 4.65 -18.85 3.09
N SER A 106 5.66 -19.70 3.29
CA SER A 106 6.92 -19.59 2.55
C SER A 106 6.74 -19.74 1.04
N ASP A 107 5.84 -20.61 0.57
CA ASP A 107 5.58 -20.77 -0.85
C ASP A 107 4.78 -19.62 -1.44
N ASN A 108 3.88 -18.97 -0.68
CA ASN A 108 3.23 -17.72 -1.04
C ASN A 108 4.28 -16.61 -1.30
N LEU A 109 5.20 -16.41 -0.36
CA LEU A 109 6.26 -15.40 -0.46
C LEU A 109 7.25 -15.74 -1.59
N LYS A 110 7.65 -16.99 -1.72
CA LYS A 110 8.51 -17.47 -2.80
C LYS A 110 7.89 -17.30 -4.18
N PHE A 111 6.59 -17.51 -4.30
CA PHE A 111 5.87 -17.28 -5.55
C PHE A 111 5.96 -15.81 -5.98
N ALA A 112 5.72 -14.88 -5.06
CA ALA A 112 5.83 -13.44 -5.32
C ALA A 112 7.25 -13.02 -5.71
N LEU A 113 8.29 -13.51 -5.02
CA LEU A 113 9.69 -13.23 -5.38
C LEU A 113 10.04 -13.75 -6.77
N LYS A 114 9.63 -14.99 -7.10
CA LYS A 114 9.86 -15.54 -8.45
C LYS A 114 9.16 -14.72 -9.54
N ALA A 115 7.93 -14.29 -9.30
CA ALA A 115 7.16 -13.44 -10.22
C ALA A 115 7.82 -12.08 -10.45
N THR A 116 8.56 -11.58 -9.47
CA THR A 116 9.32 -10.32 -9.57
C THR A 116 10.77 -10.49 -10.06
N GLY A 117 11.16 -11.72 -10.43
CA GLY A 117 12.41 -11.98 -11.15
C GLY A 117 13.56 -12.54 -10.29
N TRP A 118 13.32 -12.83 -9.01
CA TRP A 118 14.34 -13.46 -8.16
C TRP A 118 14.63 -14.89 -8.63
N ARG A 119 15.89 -15.27 -8.69
CA ARG A 119 16.35 -16.57 -9.25
C ARG A 119 17.11 -17.43 -8.26
N LEU A 120 17.96 -16.82 -7.43
CA LEU A 120 18.89 -17.54 -6.55
C LEU A 120 18.14 -18.07 -5.32
N LYS A 121 18.15 -19.38 -5.14
CA LYS A 121 17.40 -20.06 -4.07
C LYS A 121 17.77 -19.55 -2.67
N GLN A 122 19.06 -19.27 -2.45
CA GLN A 122 19.55 -18.80 -1.14
C GLN A 122 19.08 -17.37 -0.85
N GLU A 123 19.12 -16.49 -1.82
CA GLU A 123 18.64 -15.10 -1.67
C GLU A 123 17.13 -15.08 -1.39
N ILE A 124 16.35 -15.90 -2.13
CA ILE A 124 14.91 -16.07 -1.90
C ILE A 124 14.65 -16.53 -0.47
N LYS A 125 15.38 -17.55 0.00
CA LYS A 125 15.21 -18.06 1.36
C LYS A 125 15.52 -16.98 2.40
N ASN A 126 16.69 -16.33 2.28
CA ASN A 126 17.11 -15.29 3.21
C ASN A 126 16.09 -14.13 3.26
N ARG A 127 15.56 -13.72 2.10
CA ARG A 127 14.55 -12.65 2.05
C ARG A 127 13.23 -13.04 2.66
N ILE A 128 12.80 -14.29 2.50
CA ILE A 128 11.59 -14.81 3.16
C ILE A 128 11.79 -14.82 4.68
N ASP A 129 12.89 -15.33 5.15
CA ASP A 129 13.19 -15.40 6.58
C ASP A 129 13.22 -13.97 7.18
N GLU A 130 13.87 -13.02 6.50
CA GLU A 130 13.93 -11.61 6.91
C GLU A 130 12.55 -10.94 7.00
N VAL A 131 11.70 -11.08 5.97
CA VAL A 131 10.38 -10.42 6.02
C VAL A 131 9.44 -11.08 7.03
N LEU A 132 9.57 -12.38 7.27
CA LEU A 132 8.83 -13.07 8.33
C LEU A 132 9.26 -12.60 9.73
N GLU A 133 10.55 -12.32 9.93
CA GLU A 133 11.05 -11.70 11.16
C GLU A 133 10.45 -10.29 11.35
N ILE A 134 10.48 -9.45 10.30
CA ILE A 134 9.94 -8.08 10.33
C ILE A 134 8.47 -8.06 10.78
N VAL A 135 7.67 -9.01 10.30
CA VAL A 135 6.24 -9.08 10.65
C VAL A 135 5.94 -9.91 11.91
N GLY A 136 6.97 -10.40 12.61
CA GLY A 136 6.82 -11.17 13.86
C GLY A 136 6.32 -12.60 13.67
N LEU A 137 6.60 -13.22 12.52
CA LEU A 137 6.22 -14.60 12.20
C LEU A 137 7.41 -15.52 11.82
N PRO A 138 8.58 -15.46 12.49
CA PRO A 138 9.82 -16.13 12.04
C PRO A 138 9.68 -17.65 11.89
N HIS A 139 8.74 -18.28 12.63
CA HIS A 139 8.58 -19.73 12.66
C HIS A 139 7.27 -20.21 12.01
N LYS A 140 6.58 -19.35 11.24
CA LYS A 140 5.28 -19.68 10.62
C LYS A 140 5.36 -20.01 9.12
N GLY A 141 6.56 -20.04 8.54
CA GLY A 141 6.77 -20.24 7.10
C GLY A 141 6.19 -21.53 6.54
N TYR A 142 6.10 -22.60 7.33
CA TYR A 142 5.56 -23.91 6.94
C TYR A 142 4.03 -24.00 7.01
N LYS A 143 3.38 -23.07 7.72
CA LYS A 143 1.93 -23.05 7.91
C LYS A 143 1.21 -22.71 6.60
N PHE A 144 -0.01 -23.22 6.47
CA PHE A 144 -0.93 -22.82 5.41
C PHE A 144 -1.84 -21.66 5.91
N PRO A 145 -2.40 -20.83 5.01
CA PRO A 145 -3.27 -19.72 5.41
C PRO A 145 -4.41 -20.10 6.36
N HIS A 146 -5.06 -21.24 6.14
CA HIS A 146 -6.15 -21.72 6.97
C HIS A 146 -5.74 -22.15 8.40
N GLU A 147 -4.44 -22.29 8.65
CA GLU A 147 -3.89 -22.59 9.98
C GLU A 147 -3.48 -21.33 10.75
N LEU A 148 -3.71 -20.14 10.17
CA LEU A 148 -3.34 -18.84 10.73
C LEU A 148 -4.57 -18.07 11.19
N SER A 149 -4.44 -17.29 12.26
CA SER A 149 -5.43 -16.28 12.62
C SER A 149 -5.55 -15.19 11.54
N GLY A 150 -6.64 -14.40 11.55
CA GLY A 150 -6.79 -13.29 10.61
C GLY A 150 -5.64 -12.29 10.69
N GLY A 151 -5.19 -11.95 11.89
CA GLY A 151 -4.04 -11.07 12.10
C GLY A 151 -2.73 -11.65 11.59
N GLU A 152 -2.49 -12.96 11.76
CA GLU A 152 -1.33 -13.62 11.18
C GLU A 152 -1.39 -13.65 9.65
N GLN A 153 -2.56 -13.90 9.05
CA GLN A 153 -2.75 -13.81 7.60
C GLN A 153 -2.45 -12.40 7.08
N GLN A 154 -2.90 -11.37 7.80
CA GLN A 154 -2.60 -9.97 7.45
C GLN A 154 -1.11 -9.69 7.53
N ARG A 155 -0.40 -10.16 8.57
CA ARG A 155 1.05 -10.05 8.67
C ARG A 155 1.76 -10.73 7.52
N VAL A 156 1.29 -11.90 7.05
CA VAL A 156 1.82 -12.57 5.86
C VAL A 156 1.57 -11.75 4.59
N ALA A 157 0.39 -11.12 4.45
CA ALA A 157 0.10 -10.22 3.33
C ALA A 157 1.05 -9.00 3.33
N ILE A 158 1.32 -8.43 4.51
CA ILE A 158 2.31 -7.35 4.68
C ILE A 158 3.72 -7.85 4.36
N ALA A 159 4.13 -9.03 4.84
CA ALA A 159 5.43 -9.64 4.51
C ALA A 159 5.59 -9.77 3.00
N ARG A 160 4.56 -10.24 2.29
CA ARG A 160 4.56 -10.33 0.83
C ARG A 160 4.75 -8.97 0.17
N ALA A 161 4.09 -7.93 0.67
CA ALA A 161 4.23 -6.58 0.16
C ALA A 161 5.63 -5.98 0.39
N LEU A 162 6.35 -6.41 1.43
CA LEU A 162 7.70 -5.96 1.77
C LEU A 162 8.83 -6.67 1.00
N LEU A 163 8.55 -7.73 0.26
CA LEU A 163 9.55 -8.57 -0.39
C LEU A 163 10.55 -7.82 -1.28
N ASN A 164 10.09 -6.82 -2.01
CA ASN A 164 10.93 -6.03 -2.92
C ASN A 164 11.41 -4.69 -2.33
N THR A 165 11.39 -4.53 -1.00
CA THR A 165 11.76 -3.26 -0.34
C THR A 165 11.09 -2.05 -0.97
N PRO A 166 9.75 -1.94 -0.86
CA PRO A 166 9.01 -0.92 -1.59
C PRO A 166 9.33 0.49 -1.09
N ASP A 167 9.37 1.45 -2.04
CA ASP A 167 9.42 2.88 -1.72
C ASP A 167 8.07 3.39 -1.18
N PHE A 168 6.98 2.78 -1.64
CA PHE A 168 5.62 3.19 -1.33
C PHE A 168 4.73 2.00 -0.98
N PHE A 169 4.04 2.08 0.15
CA PHE A 169 3.15 1.05 0.66
C PHE A 169 1.70 1.52 0.56
N LEU A 170 0.89 0.77 -0.17
CA LEU A 170 -0.53 1.01 -0.37
C LEU A 170 -1.34 -0.04 0.39
N ALA A 171 -2.22 0.39 1.27
CA ALA A 171 -3.08 -0.51 2.05
C ALA A 171 -4.55 -0.11 1.88
N ASP A 172 -5.38 -1.03 1.44
CA ASP A 172 -6.83 -0.85 1.34
C ASP A 172 -7.51 -1.60 2.47
N GLU A 173 -7.98 -0.87 3.51
CA GLU A 173 -8.67 -1.39 4.69
C GLU A 173 -7.91 -2.55 5.40
N PRO A 174 -6.59 -2.43 5.68
CA PRO A 174 -5.77 -3.55 6.14
C PRO A 174 -6.13 -4.08 7.53
N THR A 175 -6.96 -3.37 8.27
CA THR A 175 -7.36 -3.71 9.65
C THR A 175 -8.87 -3.92 9.81
N GLY A 176 -9.64 -3.82 8.71
CA GLY A 176 -11.10 -3.79 8.75
C GLY A 176 -11.77 -5.05 9.31
N ASN A 177 -11.07 -6.19 9.37
CA ASN A 177 -11.60 -7.47 9.87
C ASN A 177 -10.81 -7.98 11.09
N LEU A 178 -10.09 -7.10 11.79
CA LEU A 178 -9.21 -7.47 12.89
C LEU A 178 -9.76 -6.92 14.22
N ASP A 179 -9.42 -7.58 15.31
CA ASP A 179 -9.68 -7.07 16.65
C ASP A 179 -8.82 -5.84 16.97
N PRO A 180 -9.19 -5.04 18.00
CA PRO A 180 -8.46 -3.79 18.29
C PRO A 180 -6.98 -3.98 18.66
N GLU A 181 -6.62 -5.07 19.33
CA GLU A 181 -5.23 -5.35 19.72
C GLU A 181 -4.37 -5.64 18.49
N THR A 182 -4.83 -6.58 17.65
CA THR A 182 -4.20 -6.91 16.38
C THR A 182 -4.11 -5.68 15.46
N THR A 183 -5.15 -4.83 15.43
CA THR A 183 -5.16 -3.58 14.68
C THR A 183 -4.01 -2.67 15.10
N ARG A 184 -3.79 -2.46 16.41
CA ARG A 184 -2.68 -1.65 16.93
C ARG A 184 -1.32 -2.22 16.53
N GLU A 185 -1.16 -3.53 16.58
CA GLU A 185 0.08 -4.19 16.19
C GLU A 185 0.38 -3.99 14.70
N ILE A 186 -0.63 -4.11 13.84
CA ILE A 186 -0.48 -3.86 12.39
C ILE A 186 -0.15 -2.40 12.12
N LEU A 187 -0.83 -1.45 12.78
CA LEU A 187 -0.54 -0.02 12.62
C LEU A 187 0.87 0.33 13.12
N THR A 188 1.28 -0.22 14.26
CA THR A 188 2.65 -0.06 14.75
C THR A 188 3.68 -0.57 13.74
N LEU A 189 3.42 -1.71 13.10
CA LEU A 189 4.27 -2.25 12.05
C LEU A 189 4.34 -1.32 10.84
N LEU A 190 3.19 -0.84 10.35
CA LEU A 190 3.12 0.07 9.20
C LEU A 190 3.81 1.42 9.49
N HIS A 191 3.65 1.97 10.69
CA HIS A 191 4.36 3.18 11.11
C HIS A 191 5.89 2.99 11.15
N LYS A 192 6.37 1.81 11.58
CA LYS A 192 7.81 1.51 11.53
C LYS A 192 8.38 1.54 10.12
N LEU A 193 7.58 1.27 9.08
CA LEU A 193 8.05 1.34 7.69
C LEU A 193 8.44 2.77 7.30
N THR A 194 7.73 3.79 7.81
CA THR A 194 8.06 5.18 7.48
C THR A 194 9.39 5.63 8.07
N THR A 195 9.77 5.10 9.23
CA THR A 195 11.10 5.39 9.80
C THR A 195 12.26 4.80 8.98
N SER A 196 11.95 3.81 8.12
CA SER A 196 12.89 3.23 7.15
C SER A 196 12.86 3.92 5.79
N GLY A 197 12.10 5.03 5.65
CA GLY A 197 11.98 5.81 4.42
C GLY A 197 10.89 5.35 3.45
N CYS A 198 10.15 4.28 3.74
CA CYS A 198 8.99 3.86 2.97
C CYS A 198 7.79 4.76 3.31
N SER A 199 7.11 5.33 2.30
CA SER A 199 5.87 6.06 2.57
C SER A 199 4.68 5.11 2.62
N VAL A 200 3.66 5.45 3.39
CA VAL A 200 2.45 4.62 3.54
C VAL A 200 1.21 5.45 3.22
N LEU A 201 0.35 4.94 2.34
CA LEU A 201 -1.01 5.44 2.13
C LEU A 201 -2.00 4.34 2.49
N MET A 202 -2.74 4.55 3.56
CA MET A 202 -3.72 3.61 4.09
C MET A 202 -5.14 4.14 3.92
N ALA A 203 -5.94 3.47 3.09
CA ALA A 203 -7.37 3.70 3.07
C ALA A 203 -8.01 3.04 4.28
N THR A 204 -8.85 3.78 5.00
CA THR A 204 -9.58 3.27 6.16
C THR A 204 -10.84 4.08 6.43
N HIS A 205 -11.78 3.47 7.12
CA HIS A 205 -12.94 4.13 7.73
C HIS A 205 -12.87 4.11 9.27
N ASP A 206 -11.79 3.57 9.84
CA ASP A 206 -11.59 3.50 11.29
C ASP A 206 -10.97 4.81 11.82
N HIS A 207 -11.86 5.70 12.27
CA HIS A 207 -11.47 6.98 12.87
C HIS A 207 -10.74 6.84 14.21
N ALA A 208 -10.96 5.75 14.96
CA ALA A 208 -10.28 5.53 16.23
C ALA A 208 -8.78 5.27 15.99
N SER A 209 -8.45 4.44 15.03
CA SER A 209 -7.07 4.17 14.61
C SER A 209 -6.35 5.43 14.12
N VAL A 210 -7.04 6.29 13.36
CA VAL A 210 -6.48 7.56 12.88
C VAL A 210 -6.15 8.52 14.03
N LYS A 211 -6.92 8.50 15.12
CA LYS A 211 -6.64 9.32 16.32
C LYS A 211 -5.47 8.79 17.15
N GLU A 212 -5.35 7.48 17.26
CA GLU A 212 -4.30 6.83 18.06
C GLU A 212 -2.92 6.91 17.37
N PHE A 213 -2.90 6.82 16.05
CA PHE A 213 -1.67 6.79 15.24
C PHE A 213 -1.60 8.03 14.35
N PRO A 214 -0.75 9.02 14.64
CA PRO A 214 -0.71 10.28 13.88
C PRO A 214 -0.24 10.08 12.45
N GLY A 215 -0.86 10.81 11.52
CA GLY A 215 -0.52 10.83 10.09
C GLY A 215 -1.24 11.97 9.40
N LYS A 216 -0.83 12.29 8.16
CA LYS A 216 -1.57 13.21 7.32
C LYS A 216 -2.91 12.61 6.91
N ILE A 217 -3.96 13.40 6.86
CA ILE A 217 -5.30 12.92 6.53
C ILE A 217 -5.73 13.47 5.17
N LEU A 218 -6.08 12.58 4.27
CA LEU A 218 -6.71 12.86 2.99
C LEU A 218 -8.18 12.43 3.09
N LYS A 219 -9.10 13.39 2.98
CA LYS A 219 -10.56 13.11 2.96
C LYS A 219 -11.03 12.94 1.53
N CYS A 220 -11.64 11.80 1.25
CA CYS A 220 -12.30 11.48 -0.01
C CYS A 220 -13.80 11.66 0.13
N GLU A 221 -14.35 12.73 -0.48
CA GLU A 221 -15.75 13.11 -0.35
C GLU A 221 -16.21 13.84 -1.62
N ASP A 222 -17.44 13.57 -2.08
CA ASP A 222 -18.09 14.20 -3.24
C ASP A 222 -17.21 14.20 -4.51
N GLY A 223 -16.52 13.09 -4.76
CA GLY A 223 -15.64 12.94 -5.92
C GLY A 223 -14.35 13.78 -5.87
N LYS A 224 -14.00 14.31 -4.71
CA LYS A 224 -12.80 15.12 -4.47
C LYS A 224 -11.92 14.49 -3.40
N ILE A 225 -10.62 14.83 -3.44
CA ILE A 225 -9.68 14.53 -2.38
C ILE A 225 -9.12 15.83 -1.84
N ARG A 226 -9.19 16.00 -0.52
CA ARG A 226 -8.68 17.18 0.15
C ARG A 226 -7.83 16.74 1.33
N GLN A 227 -6.68 17.37 1.50
CA GLN A 227 -5.92 17.24 2.74
C GLN A 227 -6.66 18.03 3.83
N VAL A 228 -6.87 17.40 4.98
CA VAL A 228 -7.47 18.04 6.15
C VAL A 228 -6.39 18.19 7.21
N GLU A 229 -6.38 19.35 7.87
CA GLU A 229 -5.53 19.56 9.04
C GLU A 229 -6.01 18.66 10.17
N THR A 230 -5.07 18.04 10.89
CA THR A 230 -5.37 17.14 12.00
C THR A 230 -5.78 17.96 13.23
N THR A 231 -6.94 18.62 13.18
CA THR A 231 -7.64 19.05 14.38
C THR A 231 -8.45 17.85 14.89
N TYR A 232 -8.02 17.27 15.99
CA TYR A 232 -8.62 16.07 16.62
C TYR A 232 -10.11 16.26 17.04
N GLU A 233 -10.72 17.40 16.74
CA GLU A 233 -12.11 17.75 17.06
C GLU A 233 -13.12 17.49 15.92
N SER A 234 -12.67 17.16 14.70
CA SER A 234 -13.55 17.10 13.51
C SER A 234 -13.55 15.76 12.77
N VAL A 235 -13.23 14.66 13.45
CA VAL A 235 -13.28 13.30 12.88
C VAL A 235 -14.27 12.42 13.62
#